data_045f09e19ebdd10948dadb2dd33a65d2
#
_entry.id   045f09e19ebdd10948dadb2dd33a65d2
#
_cell.length_a   1.000
_cell.length_b   1.000
_cell.length_c   1.000
_cell.angle_alpha   90.00
_cell.angle_beta   90.00
_cell.angle_gamma   90.00
#
_symmetry.space_group_name_H-M   'P 1'
#
loop_
_entity.id
_entity.type
_entity.pdbx_description
1 polymer ?
#
loop_
_entity_poly.entity_id
_entity_poly.type
_entity_poly.pdbx_seq_one_letter_code
_entity_poly.pdbx_strand_id
1 'polypeptide(L)'
;MEKRMEHIMNNSIEPSSEPPTREIALPTTRGHDGMVTVHEPGLKIIATMARNGHPVTTIAAALGMSARVMRECRKRQPEVEAAFAEGLGGLEHELVHTLLEAARKGQVAAAMFLLKCRHGYRETGQADSAPTVAVQINLPGAMDERAYVKMIEGEAAHG
;
A
#
# COMPACT_ATOMS: atom_id res chain seq x y z
N MET A 1 -59.79 -8.68 -64.44
CA MET A 1 -58.96 -9.84 -64.75
C MET A 1 -57.59 -9.55 -64.24
N GLU A 2 -57.37 -10.14 -63.09
CA GLU A 2 -56.32 -11.07 -62.73
C GLU A 2 -54.91 -10.54 -62.97
N LYS A 3 -54.19 -10.16 -61.92
CA LYS A 3 -53.36 -11.00 -61.05
C LYS A 3 -53.04 -10.27 -59.84
N ARG A 4 -53.71 -10.59 -58.82
CA ARG A 4 -53.31 -10.41 -57.44
C ARG A 4 -52.82 -11.78 -57.05
N MET A 5 -51.63 -11.88 -56.64
CA MET A 5 -51.16 -12.90 -55.72
C MET A 5 -49.67 -12.85 -55.61
N GLU A 6 -49.36 -12.92 -54.41
CA GLU A 6 -48.26 -13.52 -53.71
C GLU A 6 -47.07 -12.59 -53.39
N HIS A 7 -47.30 -11.85 -52.34
CA HIS A 7 -46.19 -11.53 -51.48
C HIS A 7 -46.54 -11.92 -50.05
N ILE A 8 -46.59 -13.24 -49.86
CA ILE A 8 -46.72 -13.84 -48.55
C ILE A 8 -45.33 -14.13 -48.08
N MET A 9 -44.90 -13.32 -47.07
CA MET A 9 -44.25 -13.76 -45.87
C MET A 9 -43.03 -14.66 -46.01
N ASN A 10 -41.90 -14.04 -45.89
CA ASN A 10 -40.80 -14.70 -45.21
C ASN A 10 -40.45 -13.87 -43.99
N ASN A 11 -41.28 -14.04 -42.96
CA ASN A 11 -40.95 -13.58 -41.61
C ASN A 11 -40.03 -14.62 -41.01
N SER A 12 -38.77 -14.61 -41.43
CA SER A 12 -37.69 -15.33 -40.74
C SER A 12 -37.50 -14.67 -39.40
N ILE A 13 -38.13 -15.27 -38.40
CA ILE A 13 -37.81 -15.00 -36.98
C ILE A 13 -36.34 -15.35 -36.80
N GLU A 14 -35.50 -14.34 -36.83
CA GLU A 14 -34.14 -14.51 -36.34
C GLU A 14 -34.24 -14.94 -34.88
N PRO A 15 -33.52 -16.01 -34.46
CA PRO A 15 -33.48 -16.39 -33.06
C PRO A 15 -32.85 -15.25 -32.30
N SER A 16 -33.65 -14.69 -31.40
CA SER A 16 -33.26 -13.69 -30.44
C SER A 16 -31.87 -14.01 -29.86
N SER A 17 -30.95 -13.08 -30.01
CA SER A 17 -29.68 -13.08 -29.33
C SER A 17 -29.93 -13.41 -27.88
N GLU A 18 -29.41 -14.54 -27.43
CA GLU A 18 -29.29 -14.84 -26.00
C GLU A 18 -28.63 -13.65 -25.30
N PRO A 19 -29.17 -13.20 -24.16
CA PRO A 19 -28.53 -12.14 -23.42
C PRO A 19 -27.10 -12.62 -23.10
N PRO A 20 -26.09 -11.75 -23.24
CA PRO A 20 -24.71 -12.14 -22.94
C PRO A 20 -24.69 -12.69 -21.53
N THR A 21 -24.41 -13.97 -21.41
CA THR A 21 -24.11 -14.60 -20.12
C THR A 21 -22.99 -13.77 -19.52
N ARG A 22 -23.31 -12.93 -18.56
CA ARG A 22 -22.29 -12.18 -17.80
C ARG A 22 -21.45 -13.23 -17.11
N GLU A 23 -20.34 -13.56 -17.74
CA GLU A 23 -19.30 -14.36 -17.14
C GLU A 23 -18.87 -13.60 -15.88
N ILE A 24 -19.27 -14.11 -14.72
CA ILE A 24 -18.91 -13.51 -13.44
C ILE A 24 -17.42 -13.79 -13.27
N ALA A 25 -16.61 -12.83 -13.68
CA ALA A 25 -15.17 -12.91 -13.52
C ALA A 25 -14.84 -12.99 -12.01
N LEU A 26 -14.21 -14.08 -11.62
CA LEU A 26 -13.81 -14.30 -10.22
C LEU A 26 -12.75 -13.27 -9.81
N PRO A 27 -12.82 -12.72 -8.59
CA PRO A 27 -11.83 -11.75 -8.12
C PRO A 27 -10.43 -12.36 -7.96
N THR A 28 -10.36 -13.67 -7.66
CA THR A 28 -9.11 -14.41 -7.49
C THR A 28 -9.26 -15.84 -8.00
N THR A 29 -8.18 -16.42 -8.50
CA THR A 29 -8.08 -17.86 -8.80
C THR A 29 -6.86 -18.45 -8.13
N ARG A 30 -6.95 -19.74 -7.77
CA ARG A 30 -5.83 -20.50 -7.24
C ARG A 30 -5.38 -21.50 -8.30
N GLY A 31 -4.13 -21.39 -8.74
CA GLY A 31 -3.51 -22.32 -9.66
C GLY A 31 -3.30 -23.72 -9.05
N HIS A 32 -2.99 -24.69 -9.89
CA HIS A 32 -2.66 -26.05 -9.47
C HIS A 32 -1.43 -26.11 -8.54
N ASP A 33 -0.51 -25.16 -8.69
CA ASP A 33 0.68 -24.94 -7.86
C ASP A 33 0.38 -24.27 -6.51
N GLY A 34 -0.90 -24.01 -6.20
CA GLY A 34 -1.34 -23.33 -5.00
C GLY A 34 -1.14 -21.80 -5.04
N MET A 35 -0.58 -21.26 -6.13
CA MET A 35 -0.42 -19.81 -6.29
C MET A 35 -1.76 -19.13 -6.54
N VAL A 36 -1.95 -17.98 -5.87
CA VAL A 36 -3.14 -17.15 -6.06
C VAL A 36 -2.84 -16.05 -7.07
N THR A 37 -3.74 -15.88 -8.03
CA THR A 37 -3.72 -14.79 -9.00
C THR A 37 -4.94 -13.90 -8.75
N VAL A 38 -4.71 -12.59 -8.69
CA VAL A 38 -5.76 -11.56 -8.54
C VAL A 38 -6.12 -11.06 -9.94
N HIS A 39 -7.41 -11.05 -10.24
CA HIS A 39 -7.94 -10.58 -11.52
C HIS A 39 -8.54 -9.18 -11.40
N GLU A 40 -8.95 -8.59 -12.51
CA GLU A 40 -9.51 -7.24 -12.59
C GLU A 40 -10.60 -6.95 -11.53
N PRO A 41 -11.59 -7.82 -11.24
CA PRO A 41 -12.55 -7.56 -10.16
C PRO A 41 -11.89 -7.51 -8.79
N GLY A 42 -10.87 -8.35 -8.55
CA GLY A 42 -10.09 -8.34 -7.31
C GLY A 42 -9.26 -7.06 -7.15
N LEU A 43 -8.66 -6.56 -8.23
CA LEU A 43 -7.91 -5.30 -8.22
C LEU A 43 -8.83 -4.11 -7.86
N LYS A 44 -10.06 -4.07 -8.39
CA LYS A 44 -11.06 -3.06 -8.02
C LYS A 44 -11.45 -3.11 -6.54
N ILE A 45 -11.62 -4.32 -6.00
CA ILE A 45 -11.87 -4.51 -4.56
C ILE A 45 -10.70 -3.96 -3.74
N ILE A 46 -9.45 -4.27 -4.13
CA ILE A 46 -8.24 -3.78 -3.46
C ILE A 46 -8.23 -2.25 -3.47
N ALA A 47 -8.34 -1.62 -4.64
CA ALA A 47 -8.31 -0.17 -4.77
C ALA A 47 -9.41 0.52 -3.94
N THR A 48 -10.64 0.01 -4.01
CA THR A 48 -11.78 0.55 -3.25
C THR A 48 -11.58 0.42 -1.74
N MET A 49 -11.16 -0.74 -1.26
CA MET A 49 -10.96 -0.96 0.18
C MET A 49 -9.75 -0.17 0.70
N ALA A 50 -8.66 -0.07 -0.06
CA ALA A 50 -7.51 0.74 0.29
C ALA A 50 -7.87 2.23 0.37
N ARG A 51 -8.69 2.73 -0.57
CA ARG A 51 -9.23 4.09 -0.55
C ARG A 51 -10.09 4.36 0.68
N ASN A 52 -10.82 3.35 1.16
CA ASN A 52 -11.62 3.44 2.39
C ASN A 52 -10.79 3.26 3.67
N GLY A 53 -9.46 3.17 3.56
CA GLY A 53 -8.55 3.09 4.70
C GLY A 53 -8.48 1.70 5.36
N HIS A 54 -8.97 0.65 4.71
CA HIS A 54 -8.89 -0.69 5.28
C HIS A 54 -7.45 -1.23 5.29
N PRO A 55 -7.01 -1.90 6.36
CA PRO A 55 -5.70 -2.51 6.42
C PRO A 55 -5.58 -3.71 5.47
N VAL A 56 -4.36 -4.02 5.07
CA VAL A 56 -4.05 -5.13 4.14
C VAL A 56 -4.62 -6.47 4.61
N THR A 57 -4.70 -6.70 5.93
CA THR A 57 -5.28 -7.92 6.50
C THR A 57 -6.77 -8.06 6.19
N THR A 58 -7.52 -6.98 6.29
CA THR A 58 -8.96 -6.95 5.97
C THR A 58 -9.20 -7.13 4.47
N ILE A 59 -8.38 -6.46 3.64
CA ILE A 59 -8.46 -6.60 2.18
C ILE A 59 -8.16 -8.03 1.74
N ALA A 60 -7.14 -8.66 2.32
CA ALA A 60 -6.80 -10.05 2.04
C ALA A 60 -7.95 -10.99 2.42
N ALA A 61 -8.56 -10.79 3.60
CA ALA A 61 -9.71 -11.57 4.05
C ALA A 61 -10.91 -11.43 3.11
N ALA A 62 -11.20 -10.23 2.63
CA ALA A 62 -12.27 -9.97 1.66
C ALA A 62 -12.07 -10.72 0.33
N LEU A 63 -10.81 -10.96 -0.07
CA LEU A 63 -10.45 -11.75 -1.25
C LEU A 63 -10.27 -13.24 -0.96
N GLY A 64 -10.62 -13.71 0.24
CA GLY A 64 -10.52 -15.11 0.64
C GLY A 64 -9.08 -15.64 0.79
N MET A 65 -8.11 -14.75 1.06
CA MET A 65 -6.71 -15.11 1.22
C MET A 65 -6.12 -14.60 2.52
N SER A 66 -4.98 -15.19 2.94
CA SER A 66 -4.25 -14.70 4.11
C SER A 66 -3.41 -13.45 3.75
N ALA A 67 -3.07 -12.64 4.76
CA ALA A 67 -2.20 -11.48 4.58
C ALA A 67 -0.80 -11.84 4.05
N ARG A 68 -0.32 -13.07 4.34
CA ARG A 68 0.92 -13.59 3.77
C ARG A 68 0.80 -13.79 2.26
N VAL A 69 -0.26 -14.45 1.81
CA VAL A 69 -0.53 -14.69 0.39
C VAL A 69 -0.70 -13.35 -0.33
N MET A 70 -1.41 -12.39 0.25
CA MET A 70 -1.55 -11.05 -0.32
C MET A 70 -0.18 -10.38 -0.53
N ARG A 71 0.73 -10.46 0.46
CA ARG A 71 2.09 -9.91 0.31
C ARG A 71 2.89 -10.57 -0.81
N GLU A 72 2.74 -11.87 -0.99
CA GLU A 72 3.37 -12.58 -2.11
C GLU A 72 2.73 -12.19 -3.46
N CYS A 73 1.40 -12.01 -3.52
CA CYS A 73 0.73 -11.48 -4.72
C CYS A 73 1.27 -10.08 -5.08
N ARG A 74 1.40 -9.17 -4.11
CA ARG A 74 1.95 -7.83 -4.34
C ARG A 74 3.36 -7.83 -4.93
N LYS A 75 4.23 -8.77 -4.49
CA LYS A 75 5.59 -8.88 -5.04
C LYS A 75 5.62 -9.44 -6.46
N ARG A 76 4.70 -10.33 -6.78
CA ARG A 76 4.67 -11.06 -8.03
C ARG A 76 3.84 -10.39 -9.12
N GLN A 77 2.75 -9.74 -8.72
CA GLN A 77 1.81 -9.06 -9.61
C GLN A 77 1.88 -7.55 -9.40
N PRO A 78 2.56 -6.80 -10.27
CA PRO A 78 2.69 -5.35 -10.16
C PRO A 78 1.33 -4.64 -10.20
N GLU A 79 0.32 -5.22 -10.85
CA GLU A 79 -1.04 -4.69 -10.90
C GLU A 79 -1.69 -4.64 -9.52
N VAL A 80 -1.38 -5.61 -8.65
CA VAL A 80 -1.87 -5.63 -7.26
C VAL A 80 -1.25 -4.47 -6.47
N GLU A 81 0.05 -4.23 -6.63
CA GLU A 81 0.71 -3.08 -5.99
C GLU A 81 0.16 -1.75 -6.52
N ALA A 82 -0.06 -1.66 -7.84
CA ALA A 82 -0.66 -0.48 -8.45
C ALA A 82 -2.07 -0.19 -7.91
N ALA A 83 -2.90 -1.21 -7.73
CA ALA A 83 -4.24 -1.07 -7.14
C ALA A 83 -4.20 -0.56 -5.68
N PHE A 84 -3.23 -1.04 -4.88
CA PHE A 84 -3.01 -0.49 -3.53
C PHE A 84 -2.57 0.98 -3.58
N ALA A 85 -1.61 1.31 -4.45
CA ALA A 85 -1.10 2.67 -4.59
C ALA A 85 -2.20 3.64 -5.06
N GLU A 86 -3.05 3.22 -6.00
CA GLU A 86 -4.20 3.99 -6.47
C GLU A 86 -5.19 4.27 -5.32
N GLY A 87 -5.56 3.23 -4.55
CA GLY A 87 -6.48 3.38 -3.44
C GLY A 87 -5.94 4.29 -2.35
N LEU A 88 -4.70 4.08 -1.91
CA LEU A 88 -4.05 4.89 -0.88
C LEU A 88 -3.83 6.35 -1.33
N GLY A 89 -3.42 6.55 -2.59
CA GLY A 89 -3.28 7.89 -3.15
C GLY A 89 -4.62 8.63 -3.23
N GLY A 90 -5.70 7.93 -3.57
CA GLY A 90 -7.05 8.48 -3.53
C GLY A 90 -7.48 8.90 -2.13
N LEU A 91 -7.21 8.09 -1.11
CA LEU A 91 -7.48 8.43 0.29
C LEU A 91 -6.66 9.64 0.75
N GLU A 92 -5.36 9.65 0.46
CA GLU A 92 -4.49 10.78 0.80
C GLU A 92 -5.01 12.08 0.15
N HIS A 93 -5.39 12.02 -1.12
CA HIS A 93 -5.95 13.17 -1.82
C HIS A 93 -7.20 13.71 -1.13
N GLU A 94 -8.14 12.85 -0.74
CA GLU A 94 -9.37 13.24 -0.05
C GLU A 94 -9.10 13.87 1.32
N LEU A 95 -8.18 13.29 2.10
CA LEU A 95 -7.81 13.81 3.41
C LEU A 95 -7.12 15.17 3.29
N VAL A 96 -6.18 15.31 2.36
CA VAL A 96 -5.50 16.61 2.11
C VAL A 96 -6.49 17.65 1.63
N HIS A 97 -7.40 17.29 0.73
CA HIS A 97 -8.44 18.20 0.24
C HIS A 97 -9.33 18.68 1.39
N THR A 98 -9.79 17.76 2.26
CA THR A 98 -10.62 18.10 3.43
C THR A 98 -9.90 19.04 4.38
N LEU A 99 -8.62 18.80 4.66
CA LEU A 99 -7.80 19.67 5.50
C LEU A 99 -7.59 21.06 4.87
N LEU A 100 -7.34 21.13 3.56
CA LEU A 100 -7.21 22.39 2.84
C LEU A 100 -8.51 23.21 2.88
N GLU A 101 -9.65 22.56 2.68
CA GLU A 101 -10.96 23.20 2.80
C GLU A 101 -11.22 23.74 4.21
N ALA A 102 -10.90 22.93 5.24
CA ALA A 102 -11.03 23.35 6.63
C ALA A 102 -10.14 24.56 6.94
N ALA A 103 -8.89 24.57 6.46
CA ALA A 103 -7.97 25.68 6.61
C ALA A 103 -8.49 26.96 5.90
N ARG A 104 -9.02 26.82 4.68
CA ARG A 104 -9.62 27.96 3.92
C ARG A 104 -10.86 28.52 4.61
N LYS A 105 -11.62 27.71 5.34
CA LYS A 105 -12.76 28.12 6.18
C LYS A 105 -12.34 28.77 7.51
N GLY A 106 -11.04 28.99 7.72
CA GLY A 106 -10.50 29.66 8.91
C GLY A 106 -10.20 28.74 10.08
N GLN A 107 -10.19 27.42 9.90
CA GLN A 107 -9.76 26.49 10.97
C GLN A 107 -8.24 26.54 11.11
N VAL A 108 -7.78 27.28 12.11
CA VAL A 108 -6.35 27.50 12.37
C VAL A 108 -5.61 26.18 12.62
N ALA A 109 -6.23 25.24 13.33
CA ALA A 109 -5.62 23.94 13.60
C ALA A 109 -5.28 23.17 12.31
N ALA A 110 -6.18 23.17 11.32
CA ALA A 110 -5.95 22.52 10.02
C ALA A 110 -4.82 23.21 9.24
N ALA A 111 -4.79 24.57 9.25
CA ALA A 111 -3.74 25.35 8.62
C ALA A 111 -2.37 25.06 9.25
N MET A 112 -2.29 25.06 10.58
CA MET A 112 -1.07 24.74 11.33
C MET A 112 -0.58 23.33 11.05
N PHE A 113 -1.49 22.33 11.02
CA PHE A 113 -1.16 20.96 10.70
C PHE A 113 -0.54 20.84 9.29
N LEU A 114 -1.16 21.45 8.29
CA LEU A 114 -0.65 21.45 6.91
C LEU A 114 0.73 22.12 6.79
N LEU A 115 0.92 23.25 7.48
CA LEU A 115 2.22 23.95 7.51
C LEU A 115 3.30 23.06 8.14
N LYS A 116 2.98 22.37 9.24
CA LYS A 116 3.92 21.45 9.91
C LYS A 116 4.27 20.27 9.02
N CYS A 117 3.27 19.60 8.45
CA CYS A 117 3.49 18.37 7.68
C CYS A 117 4.14 18.61 6.31
N ARG A 118 3.77 19.69 5.59
CA ARG A 118 4.25 19.94 4.23
C ARG A 118 5.46 20.85 4.14
N HIS A 119 5.56 21.80 5.06
CA HIS A 119 6.62 22.83 5.02
C HIS A 119 7.59 22.75 6.18
N GLY A 120 7.45 21.76 7.06
CA GLY A 120 8.34 21.57 8.22
C GLY A 120 8.27 22.73 9.22
N TYR A 121 7.19 23.51 9.21
CA TYR A 121 7.00 24.61 10.15
C TYR A 121 6.95 24.09 11.58
N ARG A 122 7.78 24.63 12.46
CA ARG A 122 7.81 24.34 13.89
C ARG A 122 7.37 25.55 14.68
N GLU A 123 6.55 25.38 15.70
CA GLU A 123 6.05 26.45 16.57
C GLU A 123 7.14 27.05 17.47
N THR A 124 8.15 26.28 17.75
CA THR A 124 9.32 26.73 18.49
C THR A 124 10.48 26.88 17.52
N GLY A 125 11.11 28.05 17.49
CA GLY A 125 12.25 28.37 16.61
C GLY A 125 13.52 27.52 16.83
N GLN A 126 13.37 26.29 17.31
CA GLN A 126 14.42 25.31 17.30
C GLN A 126 14.60 24.80 15.86
N ALA A 127 15.60 25.39 15.20
CA ALA A 127 16.23 24.74 14.07
C ALA A 127 16.48 23.27 14.41
N ASP A 128 16.37 22.40 13.39
CA ASP A 128 16.82 21.01 13.50
C ASP A 128 18.29 20.93 13.86
N SER A 129 18.61 21.22 15.11
CA SER A 129 19.73 20.56 15.73
C SER A 129 19.20 19.15 16.07
N ALA A 130 19.36 18.21 15.13
CA ALA A 130 19.40 16.82 15.51
C ALA A 130 20.23 16.77 16.80
N PRO A 131 19.78 16.14 17.88
CA PRO A 131 20.59 16.04 19.07
C PRO A 131 21.90 15.40 18.62
N THR A 132 22.95 16.25 18.55
CA THR A 132 24.30 15.77 18.31
C THR A 132 24.65 15.04 19.58
N VAL A 133 24.34 13.74 19.63
CA VAL A 133 24.84 12.89 20.70
C VAL A 133 26.34 12.78 20.44
N ALA A 134 27.10 13.67 21.04
CA ALA A 134 28.54 13.53 21.10
C ALA A 134 28.85 12.36 22.05
N VAL A 135 29.02 11.18 21.48
CA VAL A 135 29.53 10.02 22.23
C VAL A 135 31.05 10.25 22.39
N GLN A 136 31.46 10.81 23.51
CA GLN A 136 32.86 10.88 23.87
C GLN A 136 33.29 9.51 24.41
N ILE A 137 33.91 8.71 23.55
CA ILE A 137 34.54 7.44 23.96
C ILE A 137 35.90 7.79 24.51
N ASN A 138 36.05 7.90 25.84
CA ASN A 138 37.33 7.95 26.50
C ASN A 138 37.93 6.54 26.46
N LEU A 139 38.71 6.26 25.44
CA LEU A 139 39.56 5.07 25.44
C LEU A 139 40.67 5.30 26.46
N PRO A 140 40.90 4.37 27.40
CA PRO A 140 42.11 4.40 28.22
C PRO A 140 43.31 4.46 27.26
N GLY A 141 44.24 5.36 27.56
CA GLY A 141 45.45 5.47 26.74
C GLY A 141 46.05 4.09 26.53
N ALA A 142 46.54 3.83 25.32
CA ALA A 142 47.18 2.56 24.99
C ALA A 142 48.25 2.29 26.07
N MET A 143 48.07 1.19 26.80
CA MET A 143 49.07 0.76 27.78
C MET A 143 50.38 0.48 27.03
N ASP A 144 51.50 0.98 27.56
CA ASP A 144 52.80 0.62 27.03
C ASP A 144 52.99 -0.92 27.09
N GLU A 145 53.58 -1.48 26.04
CA GLU A 145 53.77 -2.93 25.87
C GLU A 145 54.36 -3.57 27.13
N ARG A 146 55.29 -2.89 27.78
CA ARG A 146 55.92 -3.31 29.05
C ARG A 146 54.92 -3.36 30.23
N ALA A 147 53.97 -2.42 30.27
CA ALA A 147 52.96 -2.41 31.31
C ALA A 147 51.93 -3.53 31.10
N TYR A 148 51.62 -3.84 29.84
CA TYR A 148 50.71 -4.93 29.44
C TYR A 148 51.31 -6.31 29.79
N VAL A 149 52.60 -6.54 29.45
CA VAL A 149 53.35 -7.77 29.80
C VAL A 149 53.38 -8.00 31.30
N LYS A 150 53.69 -6.94 32.05
CA LYS A 150 53.75 -6.97 33.52
C LYS A 150 52.39 -7.31 34.17
N MET A 151 51.29 -6.86 33.56
CA MET A 151 49.94 -7.20 34.02
C MET A 151 49.62 -8.69 33.80
N ILE A 152 49.96 -9.22 32.63
CA ILE A 152 49.77 -10.65 32.31
C ILE A 152 50.63 -11.56 33.17
N GLU A 153 51.89 -11.19 33.40
CA GLU A 153 52.80 -11.97 34.24
C GLU A 153 52.38 -11.91 35.72
N GLY A 154 51.81 -10.78 36.19
CA GLY A 154 51.29 -10.64 37.56
C GLY A 154 50.03 -11.48 37.82
N GLU A 155 49.18 -11.67 36.79
CA GLU A 155 47.98 -12.49 36.90
C GLU A 155 48.31 -13.99 36.85
N ALA A 156 49.35 -14.38 36.14
CA ALA A 156 49.81 -15.76 36.08
C ALA A 156 50.47 -16.25 37.38
N ALA A 157 50.89 -15.32 38.29
CA ALA A 157 51.53 -15.66 39.55
C ALA A 157 50.56 -15.89 40.72
N HIS A 158 49.27 -15.70 40.52
CA HIS A 158 48.23 -15.86 41.54
C HIS A 158 47.14 -16.88 41.18
N GLY A 159 47.40 -17.77 40.21
CA GLY A 159 46.54 -18.89 39.82
C GLY A 159 47.01 -20.24 40.34
#